data_d6e2038a968e6d1c03706a5b750525f9
#
_entry.id   d6e2038a968e6d1c03706a5b750525f9
#
_cell.length_a   1.000
_cell.length_b   1.000
_cell.length_c   1.000
_cell.angle_alpha   90.00
_cell.angle_beta   90.00
_cell.angle_gamma   90.00
#
_symmetry.space_group_name_H-M   'P 1'
#
loop_
_entity.id
_entity.type
_entity.pdbx_description
1 polymer ?
#
loop_
_entity_poly.entity_id
_entity_poly.type
_entity_poly.pdbx_seq_one_letter_code
_entity_poly.pdbx_strand_id
1 'polypeptide(L)'
;ARGMAGYAVANKAATVYAGYLEQDHERKLALLLEAAQRCEEQQKAMPTYANAWYLHAFALGRYSQGISVVKALAEGLGGKIKHSLTQAIALEPRHADAHIALGAYHAEVIDKVGSLVGGLTYGAKKNLGVEHFETALKLNPDSAIARIEYANGLMMMFGNSRLKDAEHYYREAASSQPADAMEWLDVESAKAELED
;
A
#
# COMPACT_ATOMS: atom_id res chain seq x y z
N ALA A 1 27.70 -5.45 -0.17
CA ALA A 1 26.71 -5.74 -1.22
C ALA A 1 25.88 -7.02 -0.94
N ARG A 2 26.51 -8.15 -0.51
CA ARG A 2 25.76 -9.39 -0.25
C ARG A 2 24.74 -9.29 0.90
N GLY A 3 24.99 -8.46 1.92
CA GLY A 3 24.05 -8.22 3.03
C GLY A 3 22.80 -7.44 2.62
N MET A 4 22.93 -6.49 1.69
CA MET A 4 21.82 -5.62 1.27
C MET A 4 20.77 -6.35 0.39
N ALA A 5 21.16 -7.36 -0.38
CA ALA A 5 20.20 -8.19 -1.12
C ALA A 5 19.28 -8.99 -0.16
N GLY A 6 19.83 -9.46 0.97
CA GLY A 6 19.05 -10.13 2.01
C GLY A 6 18.01 -9.21 2.69
N TYR A 7 18.26 -7.92 2.75
CA TYR A 7 17.32 -6.94 3.33
C TYR A 7 16.00 -6.87 2.58
N ALA A 8 16.01 -6.95 1.25
CA ALA A 8 14.78 -6.94 0.46
C ALA A 8 13.86 -8.11 0.83
N VAL A 9 14.43 -9.31 0.93
CA VAL A 9 13.69 -10.52 1.33
C VAL A 9 13.20 -10.41 2.77
N ALA A 10 14.08 -9.99 3.69
CA ALA A 10 13.74 -9.83 5.11
C ALA A 10 12.65 -8.76 5.32
N ASN A 11 12.74 -7.63 4.61
CA ASN A 11 11.75 -6.56 4.71
C ASN A 11 10.40 -7.00 4.15
N LYS A 12 10.36 -7.68 2.99
CA LYS A 12 9.13 -8.25 2.44
C LYS A 12 8.53 -9.28 3.41
N ALA A 13 9.32 -10.21 3.92
CA ALA A 13 8.86 -11.24 4.86
C ALA A 13 8.31 -10.61 6.16
N ALA A 14 9.00 -9.62 6.73
CA ALA A 14 8.57 -8.94 7.96
C ALA A 14 7.25 -8.17 7.76
N THR A 15 7.09 -7.47 6.63
CA THR A 15 5.87 -6.71 6.34
C THR A 15 4.68 -7.63 6.05
N VAL A 16 4.90 -8.75 5.37
CA VAL A 16 3.87 -9.78 5.13
C VAL A 16 3.46 -10.43 6.45
N TYR A 17 4.43 -10.89 7.25
CA TYR A 17 4.13 -11.47 8.56
C TYR A 17 3.35 -10.50 9.45
N ALA A 18 3.81 -9.27 9.57
CA ALA A 18 3.12 -8.24 10.35
C ALA A 18 1.71 -7.94 9.80
N GLY A 19 1.52 -7.96 8.47
CA GLY A 19 0.24 -7.66 7.82
C GLY A 19 -0.82 -8.73 8.01
N TYR A 20 -0.45 -10.00 7.82
CA TYR A 20 -1.41 -11.10 7.70
C TYR A 20 -1.41 -12.07 8.91
N LEU A 21 -0.30 -12.20 9.66
CA LEU A 21 -0.15 -13.28 10.63
C LEU A 21 0.04 -12.80 12.07
N GLU A 22 0.66 -11.63 12.30
CA GLU A 22 0.90 -11.14 13.66
C GLU A 22 -0.38 -10.60 14.28
N GLN A 23 -0.78 -11.17 15.41
CA GLN A 23 -2.00 -10.80 16.14
C GLN A 23 -1.73 -9.78 17.25
N ASP A 24 -0.51 -9.74 17.79
CA ASP A 24 -0.13 -8.77 18.81
C ASP A 24 0.10 -7.40 18.16
N HIS A 25 -0.72 -6.41 18.54
CA HIS A 25 -0.71 -5.09 17.95
C HIS A 25 0.62 -4.35 18.14
N GLU A 26 1.19 -4.39 19.34
CA GLU A 26 2.45 -3.70 19.64
C GLU A 26 3.61 -4.32 18.85
N ARG A 27 3.65 -5.66 18.80
CA ARG A 27 4.64 -6.40 18.03
C ARG A 27 4.52 -6.16 16.54
N LYS A 28 3.30 -6.10 16.01
CA LYS A 28 3.02 -5.73 14.62
C LYS A 28 3.62 -4.36 14.29
N LEU A 29 3.35 -3.35 15.12
CA LEU A 29 3.87 -2.00 14.92
C LEU A 29 5.40 -1.95 15.00
N ALA A 30 6.00 -2.67 15.97
CA ALA A 30 7.45 -2.75 16.11
C ALA A 30 8.12 -3.38 14.88
N LEU A 31 7.58 -4.48 14.36
CA LEU A 31 8.08 -5.15 13.15
C LEU A 31 8.01 -4.24 11.90
N LEU A 32 6.94 -3.47 11.76
CA LEU A 32 6.78 -2.55 10.64
C LEU A 32 7.79 -1.40 10.71
N LEU A 33 8.04 -0.82 11.90
CA LEU A 33 9.06 0.21 12.07
C LEU A 33 10.46 -0.32 11.83
N GLU A 34 10.79 -1.52 12.33
CA GLU A 34 12.08 -2.16 12.07
C GLU A 34 12.29 -2.42 10.58
N ALA A 35 11.26 -2.88 9.86
CA ALA A 35 11.32 -3.05 8.42
C ALA A 35 11.55 -1.70 7.70
N ALA A 36 10.87 -0.63 8.11
CA ALA A 36 11.08 0.70 7.56
C ALA A 36 12.52 1.20 7.77
N GLN A 37 13.08 1.04 8.96
CA GLN A 37 14.48 1.41 9.25
C GLN A 37 15.48 0.65 8.37
N ARG A 38 15.28 -0.68 8.22
CA ARG A 38 16.12 -1.49 7.32
C ARG A 38 15.99 -1.04 5.85
N CYS A 39 14.80 -0.60 5.43
CA CYS A 39 14.63 -0.01 4.10
C CYS A 39 15.41 1.30 3.94
N GLU A 40 15.43 2.18 4.96
CA GLU A 40 16.23 3.41 4.92
C GLU A 40 17.74 3.13 4.80
N GLU A 41 18.25 2.12 5.50
CA GLU A 41 19.64 1.67 5.35
C GLU A 41 19.90 1.16 3.94
N GLN A 42 18.97 0.39 3.38
CA GLN A 42 19.07 -0.13 2.03
C GLN A 42 19.02 0.98 0.98
N GLN A 43 18.17 2.00 1.14
CA GLN A 43 18.10 3.18 0.28
C GLN A 43 19.44 3.95 0.26
N LYS A 44 20.09 4.10 1.43
CA LYS A 44 21.43 4.75 1.52
C LYS A 44 22.50 3.95 0.79
N ALA A 45 22.47 2.62 0.90
CA ALA A 45 23.44 1.73 0.30
C ALA A 45 23.18 1.45 -1.19
N MET A 46 21.91 1.47 -1.60
CA MET A 46 21.44 1.13 -2.95
C MET A 46 20.33 2.10 -3.40
N PRO A 47 20.65 3.39 -3.62
CA PRO A 47 19.64 4.43 -3.85
C PRO A 47 18.81 4.25 -5.13
N THR A 48 19.30 3.45 -6.08
CA THR A 48 18.60 3.13 -7.34
C THR A 48 17.76 1.85 -7.28
N TYR A 49 17.66 1.20 -6.12
CA TYR A 49 16.89 -0.02 -5.97
C TYR A 49 15.42 0.31 -5.60
N ALA A 50 14.52 0.25 -6.58
CA ALA A 50 13.12 0.67 -6.43
C ALA A 50 12.38 -0.03 -5.27
N ASN A 51 12.61 -1.33 -5.06
CA ASN A 51 11.97 -2.08 -3.99
C ASN A 51 12.34 -1.59 -2.57
N ALA A 52 13.51 -0.97 -2.36
CA ALA A 52 13.84 -0.39 -1.06
C ALA A 52 12.94 0.80 -0.74
N TRP A 53 12.60 1.58 -1.74
CA TRP A 53 11.68 2.72 -1.64
C TRP A 53 10.23 2.25 -1.48
N TYR A 54 9.79 1.29 -2.30
CA TYR A 54 8.45 0.73 -2.20
C TYR A 54 8.19 0.09 -0.83
N LEU A 55 9.08 -0.82 -0.37
CA LEU A 55 8.91 -1.53 0.92
C LEU A 55 8.98 -0.58 2.12
N HIS A 56 9.77 0.50 2.06
CA HIS A 56 9.74 1.55 3.07
C HIS A 56 8.35 2.19 3.17
N ALA A 57 7.80 2.59 2.04
CA ALA A 57 6.46 3.17 2.01
C ALA A 57 5.39 2.19 2.47
N PHE A 58 5.49 0.92 2.06
CA PHE A 58 4.56 -0.14 2.46
C PHE A 58 4.58 -0.36 3.98
N ALA A 59 5.77 -0.48 4.57
CA ALA A 59 5.92 -0.64 6.02
C ALA A 59 5.35 0.56 6.79
N LEU A 60 5.69 1.79 6.39
CA LEU A 60 5.15 3.00 7.02
C LEU A 60 3.65 3.18 6.80
N GLY A 61 3.12 2.79 5.64
CA GLY A 61 1.69 2.79 5.35
C GLY A 61 0.93 1.87 6.32
N ARG A 62 1.35 0.62 6.42
CA ARG A 62 0.74 -0.35 7.38
C ARG A 62 0.91 0.09 8.83
N TYR A 63 2.06 0.66 9.20
CA TYR A 63 2.24 1.26 10.53
C TYR A 63 1.27 2.40 10.79
N SER A 64 1.08 3.30 9.81
CA SER A 64 0.17 4.45 9.96
C SER A 64 -1.30 4.05 10.15
N GLN A 65 -1.71 2.93 9.58
CA GLN A 65 -3.05 2.35 9.78
C GLN A 65 -3.27 1.82 11.20
N GLY A 66 -2.20 1.41 11.89
CA GLY A 66 -2.25 0.88 13.26
C GLY A 66 -2.10 1.93 14.38
N ILE A 67 -1.95 3.21 14.05
CA ILE A 67 -1.79 4.29 15.04
C ILE A 67 -2.83 5.39 14.85
N SER A 68 -2.93 6.32 15.81
CA SER A 68 -3.85 7.45 15.66
C SER A 68 -3.43 8.40 14.53
N VAL A 69 -4.40 9.03 13.88
CA VAL A 69 -4.16 10.05 12.84
C VAL A 69 -3.26 11.17 13.35
N VAL A 70 -3.48 11.62 14.61
CA VAL A 70 -2.67 12.66 15.25
C VAL A 70 -1.20 12.24 15.34
N LYS A 71 -0.93 10.99 15.74
CA LYS A 71 0.44 10.45 15.81
C LYS A 71 1.05 10.36 14.41
N ALA A 72 0.32 9.84 13.42
CA ALA A 72 0.80 9.75 12.05
C ALA A 72 1.17 11.12 11.45
N LEU A 73 0.36 12.16 11.75
CA LEU A 73 0.64 13.54 11.35
C LEU A 73 1.89 14.10 12.05
N ALA A 74 2.00 13.90 13.38
CA ALA A 74 3.16 14.36 14.16
C ALA A 74 4.47 13.74 13.69
N GLU A 75 4.45 12.47 13.27
CA GLU A 75 5.61 11.75 12.72
C GLU A 75 5.89 12.07 11.24
N GLY A 76 5.03 12.84 10.58
CA GLY A 76 5.17 13.24 9.18
C GLY A 76 5.08 12.06 8.19
N LEU A 77 4.36 10.98 8.56
CA LEU A 77 4.33 9.74 7.80
C LEU A 77 3.81 9.93 6.37
N GLY A 78 2.79 10.76 6.17
CA GLY A 78 2.23 11.03 4.85
C GLY A 78 3.28 11.55 3.85
N GLY A 79 4.15 12.47 4.29
CA GLY A 79 5.24 12.99 3.46
C GLY A 79 6.29 11.93 3.13
N LYS A 80 6.69 11.12 4.13
CA LYS A 80 7.68 10.04 3.96
C LYS A 80 7.17 8.96 3.01
N ILE A 81 5.91 8.51 3.18
CA ILE A 81 5.26 7.50 2.33
C ILE A 81 5.22 8.01 0.88
N LYS A 82 4.68 9.21 0.66
CA LYS A 82 4.58 9.79 -0.69
C LYS A 82 5.93 9.91 -1.36
N HIS A 83 6.94 10.43 -0.65
CA HIS A 83 8.29 10.56 -1.17
C HIS A 83 8.83 9.20 -1.65
N SER A 84 8.73 8.19 -0.82
CA SER A 84 9.24 6.85 -1.14
C SER A 84 8.50 6.22 -2.33
N LEU A 85 7.18 6.33 -2.41
CA LEU A 85 6.43 5.81 -3.56
C LEU A 85 6.76 6.54 -4.86
N THR A 86 6.92 7.86 -4.78
CA THR A 86 7.34 8.66 -5.95
C THR A 86 8.74 8.27 -6.42
N GLN A 87 9.68 8.02 -5.50
CA GLN A 87 11.02 7.53 -5.84
C GLN A 87 10.98 6.11 -6.45
N ALA A 88 10.19 5.19 -5.87
CA ALA A 88 10.04 3.85 -6.42
C ALA A 88 9.55 3.87 -7.87
N ILE A 89 8.51 4.65 -8.16
CA ILE A 89 7.94 4.80 -9.52
C ILE A 89 8.91 5.53 -10.46
N ALA A 90 9.65 6.53 -9.98
CA ALA A 90 10.65 7.21 -10.80
C ALA A 90 11.80 6.28 -11.22
N LEU A 91 12.21 5.36 -10.34
CA LEU A 91 13.23 4.34 -10.62
C LEU A 91 12.71 3.19 -11.47
N GLU A 92 11.47 2.78 -11.25
CA GLU A 92 10.81 1.69 -11.95
C GLU A 92 9.36 2.05 -12.30
N PRO A 93 9.12 2.73 -13.45
CA PRO A 93 7.77 3.18 -13.84
C PRO A 93 6.74 2.05 -14.05
N ARG A 94 7.21 0.81 -14.16
CA ARG A 94 6.36 -0.39 -14.29
C ARG A 94 6.20 -1.17 -12.98
N HIS A 95 6.50 -0.59 -11.85
CA HIS A 95 6.34 -1.21 -10.54
C HIS A 95 4.86 -1.17 -10.12
N ALA A 96 4.11 -2.22 -10.45
CA ALA A 96 2.66 -2.29 -10.22
C ALA A 96 2.29 -2.03 -8.75
N ASP A 97 2.97 -2.68 -7.79
CA ASP A 97 2.67 -2.53 -6.36
C ASP A 97 2.93 -1.10 -5.85
N ALA A 98 3.91 -0.38 -6.41
CA ALA A 98 4.12 1.02 -6.04
C ALA A 98 2.98 1.92 -6.54
N HIS A 99 2.40 1.61 -7.70
CA HIS A 99 1.20 2.28 -8.19
C HIS A 99 -0.01 1.96 -7.31
N ILE A 100 -0.23 0.69 -6.90
CA ILE A 100 -1.30 0.32 -5.95
C ILE A 100 -1.15 1.15 -4.67
N ALA A 101 0.04 1.16 -4.07
CA ALA A 101 0.30 1.85 -2.82
C ALA A 101 0.15 3.38 -2.93
N LEU A 102 0.49 3.99 -4.09
CA LEU A 102 0.29 5.42 -4.29
C LEU A 102 -1.20 5.76 -4.52
N GLY A 103 -1.96 4.89 -5.16
CA GLY A 103 -3.42 4.98 -5.24
C GLY A 103 -4.06 4.94 -3.85
N ALA A 104 -3.69 3.95 -3.03
CA ALA A 104 -4.13 3.81 -1.64
C ALA A 104 -3.74 5.03 -0.79
N TYR A 105 -2.52 5.55 -0.94
CA TYR A 105 -2.09 6.79 -0.28
C TYR A 105 -3.04 7.96 -0.56
N HIS A 106 -3.42 8.18 -1.82
CA HIS A 106 -4.35 9.25 -2.17
C HIS A 106 -5.72 9.05 -1.53
N ALA A 107 -6.23 7.82 -1.53
CA ALA A 107 -7.51 7.45 -0.96
C ALA A 107 -7.52 7.65 0.57
N GLU A 108 -6.55 7.09 1.27
CA GLU A 108 -6.45 7.17 2.73
C GLU A 108 -6.27 8.61 3.24
N VAL A 109 -5.43 9.40 2.59
CA VAL A 109 -5.26 10.82 2.98
C VAL A 109 -6.58 11.57 2.82
N ILE A 110 -7.33 11.34 1.73
CA ILE A 110 -8.63 11.98 1.52
C ILE A 110 -9.66 11.52 2.57
N ASP A 111 -9.67 10.24 2.90
CA ASP A 111 -10.54 9.67 3.93
C ASP A 111 -10.26 10.29 5.31
N LYS A 112 -8.99 10.38 5.70
CA LYS A 112 -8.58 10.81 7.05
C LYS A 112 -8.68 12.30 7.30
N VAL A 113 -8.36 13.13 6.29
CA VAL A 113 -8.28 14.61 6.48
C VAL A 113 -9.15 15.39 5.49
N GLY A 114 -9.87 14.73 4.60
CA GLY A 114 -10.72 15.34 3.58
C GLY A 114 -9.94 15.83 2.34
N SER A 115 -10.66 15.99 1.23
CA SER A 115 -10.05 16.34 -0.06
C SER A 115 -9.36 17.71 -0.07
N LEU A 116 -9.86 18.70 0.68
CA LEU A 116 -9.28 20.04 0.70
C LEU A 116 -7.92 20.04 1.42
N VAL A 117 -7.89 19.57 2.66
CA VAL A 117 -6.66 19.50 3.45
C VAL A 117 -5.67 18.51 2.83
N GLY A 118 -6.15 17.35 2.42
CA GLY A 118 -5.35 16.35 1.72
C GLY A 118 -4.70 16.88 0.46
N GLY A 119 -5.43 17.68 -0.33
CA GLY A 119 -4.92 18.30 -1.54
C GLY A 119 -3.86 19.36 -1.28
N LEU A 120 -4.13 20.28 -0.35
CA LEU A 120 -3.23 21.40 -0.04
C LEU A 120 -1.94 20.96 0.68
N THR A 121 -2.06 20.06 1.65
CA THR A 121 -0.94 19.67 2.53
C THR A 121 -0.14 18.49 1.96
N TYR A 122 -0.82 17.50 1.39
CA TYR A 122 -0.22 16.23 0.98
C TYR A 122 -0.25 16.02 -0.54
N GLY A 123 -0.92 16.91 -1.28
CA GLY A 123 -1.12 16.78 -2.73
C GLY A 123 -1.94 15.55 -3.10
N ALA A 124 -2.83 15.09 -2.18
CA ALA A 124 -3.73 13.97 -2.44
C ALA A 124 -4.89 14.42 -3.31
N LYS A 125 -5.20 13.62 -4.36
CA LYS A 125 -6.26 13.93 -5.32
C LYS A 125 -6.98 12.66 -5.74
N LYS A 126 -8.32 12.69 -5.82
CA LYS A 126 -9.14 11.54 -6.22
C LYS A 126 -8.77 11.00 -7.60
N ASN A 127 -8.60 11.89 -8.58
CA ASN A 127 -8.25 11.50 -9.95
C ASN A 127 -6.87 10.82 -10.05
N LEU A 128 -5.88 11.28 -9.26
CA LEU A 128 -4.56 10.63 -9.22
C LEU A 128 -4.64 9.25 -8.55
N GLY A 129 -5.45 9.11 -7.49
CA GLY A 129 -5.69 7.81 -6.88
C GLY A 129 -6.23 6.79 -7.87
N VAL A 130 -7.29 7.17 -8.61
CA VAL A 130 -7.88 6.34 -9.67
C VAL A 130 -6.85 6.01 -10.77
N GLU A 131 -6.12 7.01 -11.28
CA GLU A 131 -5.10 6.83 -12.32
C GLU A 131 -4.02 5.80 -11.91
N HIS A 132 -3.58 5.84 -10.66
CA HIS A 132 -2.59 4.90 -10.15
C HIS A 132 -3.15 3.48 -10.04
N PHE A 133 -4.37 3.29 -9.55
CA PHE A 133 -5.01 1.97 -9.51
C PHE A 133 -5.22 1.40 -10.92
N GLU A 134 -5.70 2.20 -11.87
CA GLU A 134 -5.85 1.79 -13.26
C GLU A 134 -4.51 1.43 -13.91
N THR A 135 -3.45 2.18 -13.60
CA THR A 135 -2.10 1.87 -14.07
C THR A 135 -1.60 0.55 -13.51
N ALA A 136 -1.83 0.29 -12.22
CA ALA A 136 -1.47 -0.98 -11.59
C ALA A 136 -2.17 -2.17 -12.26
N LEU A 137 -3.48 -2.06 -12.51
CA LEU A 137 -4.25 -3.11 -13.21
C LEU A 137 -3.83 -3.29 -14.67
N LYS A 138 -3.38 -2.25 -15.37
CA LYS A 138 -2.78 -2.38 -16.71
C LYS A 138 -1.45 -3.11 -16.68
N LEU A 139 -0.66 -2.91 -15.61
CA LEU A 139 0.65 -3.55 -15.44
C LEU A 139 0.55 -5.02 -14.98
N ASN A 140 -0.41 -5.31 -14.11
CA ASN A 140 -0.72 -6.64 -13.61
C ASN A 140 -2.25 -6.86 -13.58
N PRO A 141 -2.84 -7.30 -14.71
CA PRO A 141 -4.29 -7.45 -14.85
C PRO A 141 -4.92 -8.50 -13.93
N ASP A 142 -4.15 -9.48 -13.48
CA ASP A 142 -4.65 -10.60 -12.67
C ASP A 142 -4.50 -10.40 -11.17
N SER A 143 -3.94 -9.26 -10.74
CA SER A 143 -3.67 -8.96 -9.34
C SER A 143 -4.95 -8.80 -8.51
N ALA A 144 -5.20 -9.74 -7.59
CA ALA A 144 -6.31 -9.67 -6.64
C ALA A 144 -6.14 -8.45 -5.69
N ILE A 145 -4.94 -8.24 -5.14
CA ILE A 145 -4.69 -7.11 -4.23
C ILE A 145 -4.89 -5.75 -4.92
N ALA A 146 -4.56 -5.61 -6.21
CA ALA A 146 -4.80 -4.37 -6.93
C ALA A 146 -6.31 -4.04 -7.03
N ARG A 147 -7.14 -5.05 -7.23
CA ARG A 147 -8.60 -4.91 -7.26
C ARG A 147 -9.16 -4.57 -5.89
N ILE A 148 -8.72 -5.26 -4.83
CA ILE A 148 -9.14 -5.00 -3.45
C ILE A 148 -8.79 -3.56 -3.05
N GLU A 149 -7.56 -3.15 -3.24
CA GLU A 149 -7.11 -1.79 -2.87
C GLU A 149 -7.80 -0.72 -3.74
N TYR A 150 -8.14 -1.03 -5.00
CA TYR A 150 -8.93 -0.10 -5.82
C TYR A 150 -10.37 0.01 -5.32
N ALA A 151 -11.01 -1.12 -4.98
CA ALA A 151 -12.35 -1.11 -4.40
C ALA A 151 -12.40 -0.28 -3.11
N ASN A 152 -11.48 -0.54 -2.18
CA ASN A 152 -11.32 0.24 -0.94
C ASN A 152 -11.09 1.72 -1.24
N GLY A 153 -10.20 2.03 -2.17
CA GLY A 153 -9.90 3.39 -2.58
C GLY A 153 -11.12 4.12 -3.16
N LEU A 154 -11.96 3.44 -3.92
CA LEU A 154 -13.22 4.01 -4.42
C LEU A 154 -14.18 4.36 -3.27
N MET A 155 -14.33 3.47 -2.30
CA MET A 155 -15.18 3.72 -1.13
C MET A 155 -14.65 4.88 -0.28
N MET A 156 -13.35 4.92 -0.01
CA MET A 156 -12.70 6.01 0.74
C MET A 156 -12.84 7.38 0.05
N MET A 157 -12.66 7.41 -1.27
CA MET A 157 -12.68 8.68 -2.01
C MET A 157 -14.09 9.16 -2.38
N PHE A 158 -15.02 8.26 -2.66
CA PHE A 158 -16.31 8.59 -3.28
C PHE A 158 -17.52 8.08 -2.51
N GLY A 159 -17.32 7.22 -1.50
CA GLY A 159 -18.40 6.62 -0.73
C GLY A 159 -19.38 5.83 -1.60
N ASN A 160 -20.64 5.81 -1.21
CA ASN A 160 -21.69 5.03 -1.86
C ASN A 160 -21.93 5.37 -3.34
N SER A 161 -21.43 6.52 -3.84
CA SER A 161 -21.56 6.86 -5.25
C SER A 161 -20.80 5.90 -6.19
N ARG A 162 -19.80 5.18 -5.67
CA ARG A 162 -19.01 4.19 -6.41
C ARG A 162 -19.11 2.77 -5.82
N LEU A 163 -20.14 2.51 -5.00
CA LEU A 163 -20.34 1.19 -4.37
C LEU A 163 -20.40 0.05 -5.39
N LYS A 164 -21.16 0.22 -6.48
CA LYS A 164 -21.26 -0.82 -7.52
C LYS A 164 -19.94 -1.15 -8.19
N ASP A 165 -19.10 -0.15 -8.40
CA ASP A 165 -17.77 -0.36 -8.98
C ASP A 165 -16.85 -1.06 -7.97
N ALA A 166 -16.90 -0.69 -6.69
CA ALA A 166 -16.17 -1.36 -5.64
C ALA A 166 -16.57 -2.84 -5.50
N GLU A 167 -17.88 -3.13 -5.46
CA GLU A 167 -18.38 -4.52 -5.46
C GLU A 167 -17.91 -5.32 -6.69
N HIS A 168 -17.88 -4.69 -7.86
CA HIS A 168 -17.38 -5.33 -9.08
C HIS A 168 -15.92 -5.77 -8.91
N TYR A 169 -15.03 -4.86 -8.45
CA TYR A 169 -13.63 -5.19 -8.23
C TYR A 169 -13.42 -6.25 -7.13
N TYR A 170 -14.21 -6.24 -6.06
CA TYR A 170 -14.17 -7.29 -5.06
C TYR A 170 -14.56 -8.66 -5.61
N ARG A 171 -15.61 -8.73 -6.45
CA ARG A 171 -16.02 -9.99 -7.10
C ARG A 171 -14.96 -10.51 -8.06
N GLU A 172 -14.32 -9.61 -8.82
CA GLU A 172 -13.20 -10.00 -9.69
C GLU A 172 -12.01 -10.50 -8.86
N ALA A 173 -11.67 -9.84 -7.74
CA ALA A 173 -10.61 -10.28 -6.85
C ALA A 173 -10.92 -11.67 -6.25
N ALA A 174 -12.14 -11.88 -5.75
CA ALA A 174 -12.58 -13.15 -5.17
C ALA A 174 -12.59 -14.32 -6.18
N SER A 175 -12.73 -14.03 -7.47
CA SER A 175 -12.69 -15.01 -8.55
C SER A 175 -11.32 -15.21 -9.19
N SER A 176 -10.30 -14.46 -8.76
CA SER A 176 -8.93 -14.58 -9.28
C SER A 176 -8.31 -15.94 -8.93
N GLN A 177 -7.41 -16.41 -9.79
CA GLN A 177 -6.65 -17.65 -9.57
C GLN A 177 -5.32 -17.29 -8.90
N PRO A 178 -5.12 -17.63 -7.62
CA PRO A 178 -3.88 -17.26 -6.93
C PRO A 178 -2.69 -18.05 -7.45
N ALA A 179 -1.59 -17.35 -7.77
CA ALA A 179 -0.34 -17.95 -8.21
C ALA A 179 0.58 -18.34 -7.05
N ASP A 180 0.41 -17.71 -5.87
CA ASP A 180 1.19 -18.00 -4.67
C ASP A 180 0.35 -17.88 -3.38
N ALA A 181 1.01 -18.13 -2.24
CA ALA A 181 0.34 -18.10 -0.93
C ALA A 181 -0.13 -16.69 -0.52
N MET A 182 0.53 -15.62 -0.99
CA MET A 182 0.06 -14.25 -0.71
C MET A 182 -1.19 -13.92 -1.50
N GLU A 183 -1.18 -14.21 -2.80
CA GLU A 183 -2.36 -14.00 -3.64
C GLU A 183 -3.54 -14.85 -3.17
N TRP A 184 -3.27 -16.05 -2.61
CA TRP A 184 -4.32 -16.86 -1.99
C TRP A 184 -4.94 -16.14 -0.79
N LEU A 185 -4.13 -15.52 0.09
CA LEU A 185 -4.64 -14.74 1.22
C LEU A 185 -5.46 -13.53 0.76
N ASP A 186 -5.03 -12.86 -0.31
CA ASP A 186 -5.76 -11.74 -0.89
C ASP A 186 -7.13 -12.19 -1.44
N VAL A 187 -7.18 -13.31 -2.16
CA VAL A 187 -8.42 -13.88 -2.70
C VAL A 187 -9.38 -14.28 -1.57
N GLU A 188 -8.88 -14.94 -0.51
CA GLU A 188 -9.72 -15.31 0.64
C GLU A 188 -10.23 -14.08 1.40
N SER A 189 -9.41 -13.02 1.52
CA SER A 189 -9.85 -11.74 2.09
C SER A 189 -10.96 -11.11 1.25
N ALA A 190 -10.86 -11.15 -0.08
CA ALA A 190 -11.90 -10.63 -0.95
C ALA A 190 -13.22 -11.42 -0.86
N LYS A 191 -13.15 -12.75 -0.68
CA LYS A 191 -14.34 -13.58 -0.47
C LYS A 191 -15.03 -13.24 0.85
N ALA A 192 -14.25 -13.11 1.92
CA ALA A 192 -14.80 -12.78 3.24
C ALA A 192 -15.52 -11.41 3.22
N GLU A 193 -14.97 -10.41 2.55
CA GLU A 193 -15.58 -9.06 2.43
C GLU A 193 -16.91 -9.06 1.66
N LEU A 194 -17.16 -10.07 0.79
CA LEU A 194 -18.40 -10.20 0.04
C LEU A 194 -19.51 -10.95 0.81
N GLU A 195 -19.17 -11.62 1.91
CA GLU A 195 -20.10 -12.34 2.77
C GLU A 195 -20.71 -11.46 3.87
N ASP A 196 -20.06 -10.32 4.19
CA ASP A 196 -20.52 -9.33 5.17
C ASP A 196 -21.46 -8.29 4.54
#